data_7ab38fa3911d66b9357533ffcba91130
#
_entry.id   7ab38fa3911d66b9357533ffcba91130
#
_cell.length_a   1.000
_cell.length_b   1.000
_cell.length_c   1.000
_cell.angle_alpha   90.00
_cell.angle_beta   90.00
_cell.angle_gamma   90.00
#
_symmetry.space_group_name_H-M   'P 1'
#
loop_
_entity.id
_entity.type
_entity.pdbx_description
1 polymer ?
#
loop_
_entity_poly.entity_id
_entity_poly.type
_entity_poly.pdbx_seq_one_letter_code
_entity_poly.pdbx_strand_id
1 'polypeptide(L)'
;MTRLRRFSLTAYQTPLCETIVDCPEPTGSEVLIRIERCGVCHSDLHMQDGYFALGEGKSLDVREGRMLPFTLGHEIAGVIESTGPAATTAKPGARVAVYPWIGCGNCAACKAGEENHCSTNRHLGISVDGGFASHVLVPHPRYLIDYSPLSPSFAGALMCSGLTAYSALKRLQAHAARGPALLVGLGGVGMMGLSIALALFPRPPVVADIDAGKREAALKAGAAAAFDPADREARRAIVKSTGGGVFAACDFVGSEKSLAFATGALAKGGKVVVTGLLGGNFPLPATMFVLKAMTVEGTLTGTLQEANELMALARAGEITPLPIEERPLAAAQQSLDDLRAGRVVGRVSLVT
;
A
#
# COMPACT_ATOMS: atom_id res chain seq x y z
N MET A 1 32.30 12.05 7.95
CA MET A 1 30.86 11.93 8.25
C MET A 1 30.15 11.54 6.97
N THR A 2 29.29 10.53 7.01
CA THR A 2 28.46 10.12 5.87
C THR A 2 27.49 11.26 5.55
N ARG A 3 27.30 11.57 4.26
CA ARG A 3 26.36 12.60 3.81
C ARG A 3 25.06 11.92 3.37
N LEU A 4 23.94 12.44 3.87
CA LEU A 4 22.60 12.02 3.50
C LEU A 4 22.07 12.90 2.36
N ARG A 5 21.90 12.30 1.18
CA ARG A 5 21.27 12.91 0.02
C ARG A 5 19.78 12.60 0.05
N ARG A 6 18.92 13.60 -0.12
CA ARG A 6 17.45 13.40 -0.09
C ARG A 6 16.72 14.36 -1.03
N PHE A 7 15.53 13.93 -1.46
CA PHE A 7 14.59 14.71 -2.25
C PHE A 7 13.38 15.05 -1.38
N SER A 8 13.25 16.30 -0.99
CA SER A 8 12.32 16.74 0.04
C SER A 8 11.33 17.76 -0.50
N LEU A 9 10.13 17.74 0.05
CA LEU A 9 9.12 18.76 -0.12
C LEU A 9 9.50 19.99 0.72
N THR A 10 9.74 21.12 0.07
CA THR A 10 10.04 22.40 0.74
C THR A 10 8.83 23.31 0.86
N ALA A 11 7.82 23.08 0.01
CA ALA A 11 6.50 23.67 0.09
C ALA A 11 5.49 22.70 -0.52
N TYR A 12 4.24 22.71 -0.06
CA TYR A 12 3.18 21.85 -0.64
C TYR A 12 2.88 22.25 -2.08
N GLN A 13 2.53 21.27 -2.90
CA GLN A 13 2.18 21.44 -4.32
C GLN A 13 3.34 21.99 -5.17
N THR A 14 4.59 21.82 -4.69
CA THR A 14 5.79 22.18 -5.44
C THR A 14 6.63 20.94 -5.75
N PRO A 15 7.52 21.01 -6.74
CA PRO A 15 8.49 19.94 -7.00
C PRO A 15 9.38 19.66 -5.79
N LEU A 16 9.81 18.40 -5.67
CA LEU A 16 10.80 18.01 -4.68
C LEU A 16 12.15 18.66 -4.94
N CYS A 17 12.83 19.10 -3.87
CA CYS A 17 14.14 19.71 -3.93
C CYS A 17 15.20 18.73 -3.39
N GLU A 18 16.31 18.61 -4.12
CA GLU A 18 17.47 17.87 -3.63
C GLU A 18 18.15 18.66 -2.51
N THR A 19 18.45 17.98 -1.41
CA THR A 19 19.25 18.52 -0.31
C THR A 19 20.26 17.49 0.18
N ILE A 20 21.38 17.96 0.68
CA ILE A 20 22.44 17.14 1.27
C ILE A 20 22.67 17.63 2.69
N VAL A 21 22.48 16.74 3.66
CA VAL A 21 22.66 17.03 5.09
C VAL A 21 23.63 16.01 5.71
N ASP A 22 24.07 16.23 6.94
CA ASP A 22 24.83 15.22 7.65
C ASP A 22 23.96 14.06 8.04
N CYS A 23 24.47 12.84 7.86
CA CYS A 23 23.74 11.62 8.22
C CYS A 23 23.70 11.54 9.76
N PRO A 24 22.50 11.30 10.35
CA PRO A 24 22.39 11.15 11.79
C PRO A 24 23.15 9.89 12.28
N GLU A 25 23.79 9.99 13.43
CA GLU A 25 24.32 8.82 14.11
C GLU A 25 23.21 8.14 14.93
N PRO A 26 23.02 6.80 14.80
CA PRO A 26 21.99 6.12 15.56
C PRO A 26 22.33 6.06 17.05
N THR A 27 21.34 6.38 17.89
CA THR A 27 21.43 6.36 19.36
C THR A 27 20.49 5.31 19.93
N GLY A 28 20.69 4.88 21.18
CA GLY A 28 19.79 3.91 21.83
C GLY A 28 19.54 2.68 20.99
N SER A 29 18.26 2.41 20.65
CA SER A 29 17.83 1.29 19.81
C SER A 29 17.69 1.66 18.31
N GLU A 30 18.13 2.82 17.90
CA GLU A 30 17.99 3.27 16.51
C GLU A 30 18.91 2.48 15.57
N VAL A 31 18.50 2.36 14.31
CA VAL A 31 19.25 1.69 13.26
C VAL A 31 19.27 2.58 12.03
N LEU A 32 20.46 2.86 11.51
CA LEU A 32 20.64 3.58 10.26
C LEU A 32 20.63 2.59 9.10
N ILE A 33 19.71 2.80 8.17
CA ILE A 33 19.58 2.00 6.96
C ILE A 33 20.14 2.80 5.78
N ARG A 34 21.11 2.25 5.07
CA ARG A 34 21.48 2.70 3.74
C ARG A 34 20.46 2.13 2.77
N ILE A 35 19.67 3.01 2.18
CA ILE A 35 18.58 2.65 1.29
C ILE A 35 19.17 2.17 -0.04
N GLU A 36 18.69 1.04 -0.54
CA GLU A 36 18.99 0.57 -1.90
C GLU A 36 17.83 0.88 -2.84
N ARG A 37 16.60 0.80 -2.33
CA ARG A 37 15.37 1.02 -3.11
C ARG A 37 14.30 1.67 -2.25
N CYS A 38 13.55 2.58 -2.88
CA CYS A 38 12.32 3.11 -2.31
C CYS A 38 11.23 3.18 -3.37
N GLY A 39 10.11 2.48 -3.16
CA GLY A 39 8.96 2.53 -4.06
C GLY A 39 8.23 3.86 -4.02
N VAL A 40 7.56 4.19 -5.14
CA VAL A 40 6.72 5.39 -5.29
C VAL A 40 5.25 5.00 -5.23
N CYS A 41 4.50 5.66 -4.35
CA CYS A 41 3.11 5.35 -4.04
C CYS A 41 2.19 6.56 -4.29
N HIS A 42 0.88 6.32 -4.50
CA HIS A 42 -0.12 7.39 -4.57
C HIS A 42 -0.21 8.21 -3.27
N SER A 43 0.10 7.61 -2.12
CA SER A 43 0.16 8.35 -0.85
C SER A 43 1.21 9.45 -0.86
N ASP A 44 2.32 9.29 -1.60
CA ASP A 44 3.33 10.34 -1.76
C ASP A 44 2.76 11.56 -2.49
N LEU A 45 1.85 11.34 -3.47
CA LEU A 45 1.13 12.43 -4.14
C LEU A 45 0.23 13.20 -3.17
N HIS A 46 -0.55 12.49 -2.34
CA HIS A 46 -1.40 13.12 -1.34
C HIS A 46 -0.58 13.92 -0.31
N MET A 47 0.60 13.40 0.06
CA MET A 47 1.52 14.10 0.96
C MET A 47 2.13 15.35 0.28
N GLN A 48 2.47 15.27 -1.01
CA GLN A 48 2.95 16.42 -1.79
C GLN A 48 1.84 17.47 -1.96
N ASP A 49 0.61 17.05 -2.22
CA ASP A 49 -0.55 17.93 -2.38
C ASP A 49 -0.99 18.55 -1.03
N GLY A 50 -0.77 17.86 0.08
CA GLY A 50 -1.13 18.28 1.43
C GLY A 50 -2.59 17.98 1.81
N TYR A 51 -3.32 17.16 1.02
CA TYR A 51 -4.71 16.81 1.30
C TYR A 51 -5.14 15.48 0.66
N PHE A 52 -6.23 14.91 1.21
CA PHE A 52 -7.01 13.85 0.57
C PHE A 52 -8.36 14.40 0.10
N ALA A 53 -8.81 14.02 -1.10
CA ALA A 53 -10.14 14.38 -1.58
C ALA A 53 -11.22 13.58 -0.85
N LEU A 54 -12.26 14.27 -0.32
CA LEU A 54 -13.42 13.64 0.34
C LEU A 54 -14.67 13.62 -0.55
N GLY A 55 -14.60 14.18 -1.75
CA GLY A 55 -15.75 14.35 -2.63
C GLY A 55 -16.49 15.68 -2.41
N GLU A 56 -17.34 16.05 -3.38
CA GLU A 56 -18.14 17.31 -3.34
C GLU A 56 -17.31 18.57 -3.06
N GLY A 57 -16.06 18.61 -3.55
CA GLY A 57 -15.15 19.74 -3.33
C GLY A 57 -14.55 19.82 -1.92
N LYS A 58 -14.86 18.87 -1.02
CA LYS A 58 -14.29 18.79 0.32
C LYS A 58 -12.94 18.07 0.31
N SER A 59 -12.06 18.44 1.22
CA SER A 59 -10.76 17.79 1.40
C SER A 59 -10.41 17.65 2.87
N LEU A 60 -9.64 16.62 3.18
CA LEU A 60 -8.99 16.43 4.48
C LEU A 60 -7.57 16.98 4.39
N ASP A 61 -7.31 18.07 5.12
CA ASP A 61 -5.97 18.65 5.24
C ASP A 61 -5.06 17.73 6.05
N VAL A 62 -3.87 17.43 5.52
CA VAL A 62 -2.87 16.59 6.20
C VAL A 62 -1.55 17.31 6.42
N ARG A 63 -1.54 18.64 6.32
CA ARG A 63 -0.35 19.48 6.52
C ARG A 63 -0.03 19.73 7.98
N GLU A 64 -1.04 19.71 8.84
CA GLU A 64 -0.89 20.00 10.26
C GLU A 64 0.10 19.03 10.93
N GLY A 65 0.97 19.55 11.78
CA GLY A 65 1.97 18.78 12.53
C GLY A 65 3.18 18.30 11.71
N ARG A 66 3.27 18.61 10.40
CA ARG A 66 4.40 18.24 9.56
C ARG A 66 5.33 19.45 9.34
N MET A 67 6.60 19.27 9.68
CA MET A 67 7.65 20.29 9.45
C MET A 67 8.24 20.12 8.05
N LEU A 68 8.43 21.23 7.35
CA LEU A 68 9.18 21.31 6.11
C LEU A 68 10.64 21.77 6.38
N PRO A 69 11.63 21.28 5.62
CA PRO A 69 11.52 20.35 4.50
C PRO A 69 11.18 18.93 4.96
N PHE A 70 10.38 18.20 4.18
CA PHE A 70 9.86 16.86 4.50
C PHE A 70 10.19 15.86 3.39
N THR A 71 10.77 14.71 3.73
CA THR A 71 11.17 13.66 2.77
C THR A 71 10.08 12.61 2.67
N LEU A 72 9.56 12.38 1.45
CA LEU A 72 8.56 11.37 1.13
C LEU A 72 9.18 9.96 1.05
N GLY A 73 8.34 8.97 0.71
CA GLY A 73 8.74 7.59 0.45
C GLY A 73 8.64 6.69 1.68
N HIS A 74 7.87 5.61 1.56
CA HIS A 74 7.59 4.67 2.65
C HIS A 74 7.68 3.20 2.23
N GLU A 75 8.16 2.90 1.02
CA GLU A 75 8.39 1.53 0.51
C GLU A 75 9.89 1.23 0.47
N ILE A 76 10.51 1.11 1.64
CA ILE A 76 11.97 1.16 1.82
C ILE A 76 12.56 -0.24 1.93
N ALA A 77 13.59 -0.52 1.15
CA ALA A 77 14.48 -1.66 1.31
C ALA A 77 15.94 -1.25 1.21
N GLY A 78 16.80 -1.86 2.01
CA GLY A 78 18.22 -1.50 2.05
C GLY A 78 19.05 -2.41 2.94
N VAL A 79 20.17 -1.88 3.39
CA VAL A 79 21.15 -2.58 4.20
C VAL A 79 21.37 -1.82 5.51
N ILE A 80 21.45 -2.55 6.62
CA ILE A 80 21.82 -1.96 7.91
C ILE A 80 23.26 -1.44 7.81
N GLU A 81 23.43 -0.13 7.96
CA GLU A 81 24.76 0.52 7.90
C GLU A 81 25.39 0.60 9.29
N SER A 82 24.64 1.12 10.25
CA SER A 82 25.10 1.24 11.64
C SER A 82 23.95 1.13 12.63
N THR A 83 24.28 0.90 13.90
CA THR A 83 23.30 0.63 14.95
C THR A 83 23.64 1.41 16.22
N GLY A 84 22.63 1.91 16.91
CA GLY A 84 22.79 2.42 18.26
C GLY A 84 23.15 1.30 19.24
N PRO A 85 23.72 1.65 20.40
CA PRO A 85 24.28 0.66 21.35
C PRO A 85 23.26 -0.31 21.93
N ALA A 86 21.98 0.03 21.94
CA ALA A 86 20.91 -0.84 22.42
C ALA A 86 20.22 -1.66 21.32
N ALA A 87 20.55 -1.47 20.05
CA ALA A 87 19.99 -2.20 18.89
C ALA A 87 20.69 -3.57 18.68
N THR A 88 20.83 -4.35 19.72
CA THR A 88 21.68 -5.57 19.76
C THR A 88 21.26 -6.69 18.82
N THR A 89 20.02 -6.70 18.34
CA THR A 89 19.51 -7.70 17.39
C THR A 89 19.74 -7.33 15.92
N ALA A 90 20.07 -6.07 15.63
CA ALA A 90 20.38 -5.61 14.29
C ALA A 90 21.86 -5.83 13.95
N LYS A 91 22.14 -6.38 12.78
CA LYS A 91 23.52 -6.68 12.33
C LYS A 91 23.88 -5.82 11.13
N PRO A 92 24.89 -4.96 11.19
CA PRO A 92 25.39 -4.25 10.01
C PRO A 92 25.65 -5.20 8.84
N GLY A 93 25.29 -4.78 7.63
CA GLY A 93 25.36 -5.59 6.42
C GLY A 93 24.12 -6.46 6.15
N ALA A 94 23.19 -6.61 7.09
CA ALA A 94 21.94 -7.35 6.86
C ALA A 94 21.01 -6.60 5.89
N ARG A 95 20.39 -7.34 4.97
CA ARG A 95 19.42 -6.81 3.98
C ARG A 95 18.02 -6.81 4.58
N VAL A 96 17.39 -5.63 4.64
CA VAL A 96 16.12 -5.45 5.34
C VAL A 96 15.14 -4.57 4.56
N ALA A 97 13.87 -4.97 4.56
CA ALA A 97 12.74 -4.10 4.27
C ALA A 97 12.29 -3.42 5.57
N VAL A 98 11.91 -2.16 5.47
CA VAL A 98 11.51 -1.37 6.65
C VAL A 98 10.00 -1.31 6.72
N TYR A 99 9.42 -1.80 7.82
CA TYR A 99 8.00 -1.57 8.14
C TYR A 99 7.81 -0.09 8.50
N PRO A 100 7.09 0.71 7.68
CA PRO A 100 7.08 2.16 7.85
C PRO A 100 5.99 2.66 8.81
N TRP A 101 5.02 1.81 9.19
CA TRP A 101 3.80 2.19 9.92
C TRP A 101 4.01 2.20 11.43
N ILE A 102 5.02 2.96 11.87
CA ILE A 102 5.53 3.00 13.25
C ILE A 102 4.58 3.80 14.14
N GLY A 103 4.13 3.20 15.23
CA GLY A 103 3.29 3.86 16.23
C GLY A 103 4.08 4.50 17.37
N CYS A 104 3.38 5.10 18.34
CA CYS A 104 3.99 5.70 19.52
C CYS A 104 4.44 4.67 20.59
N GLY A 105 4.02 3.41 20.45
CA GLY A 105 4.33 2.31 21.39
C GLY A 105 3.47 2.27 22.66
N ASN A 106 2.72 3.33 23.01
CA ASN A 106 2.07 3.48 24.32
C ASN A 106 0.54 3.49 24.29
N CYS A 107 -0.10 3.86 23.17
CA CYS A 107 -1.56 3.91 23.07
C CYS A 107 -2.18 2.50 22.96
N ALA A 108 -3.51 2.42 23.08
CA ALA A 108 -4.24 1.15 23.03
C ALA A 108 -4.00 0.38 21.73
N ALA A 109 -4.01 1.08 20.58
CA ALA A 109 -3.74 0.47 19.27
C ALA A 109 -2.31 -0.13 19.21
N CYS A 110 -1.29 0.62 19.65
CA CYS A 110 0.08 0.10 19.69
C CYS A 110 0.25 -1.11 20.61
N LYS A 111 -0.41 -1.11 21.78
CA LYS A 111 -0.38 -2.24 22.73
C LYS A 111 -1.10 -3.46 22.17
N ALA A 112 -2.09 -3.28 21.29
CA ALA A 112 -2.78 -4.35 20.56
C ALA A 112 -1.99 -4.84 19.32
N GLY A 113 -0.83 -4.23 19.00
CA GLY A 113 -0.05 -4.56 17.80
C GLY A 113 -0.57 -3.88 16.53
N GLU A 114 -1.51 -2.95 16.65
CA GLU A 114 -2.14 -2.19 15.55
C GLU A 114 -1.50 -0.80 15.42
N GLU A 115 -0.18 -0.74 15.27
CA GLU A 115 0.57 0.52 15.20
C GLU A 115 0.17 1.40 14.02
N ASN A 116 -0.29 0.78 12.93
CA ASN A 116 -0.87 1.48 11.77
C ASN A 116 -2.12 2.32 12.10
N HIS A 117 -2.79 2.04 13.22
CA HIS A 117 -3.95 2.81 13.72
C HIS A 117 -3.59 3.83 14.80
N CYS A 118 -2.30 4.06 15.05
CA CYS A 118 -1.85 5.00 16.08
C CYS A 118 -2.15 6.45 15.68
N SER A 119 -2.85 7.20 16.54
CA SER A 119 -3.17 8.61 16.31
C SER A 119 -1.96 9.56 16.44
N THR A 120 -0.94 9.15 17.21
CA THR A 120 0.33 9.88 17.37
C THR A 120 1.47 9.09 16.72
N ASN A 121 1.26 8.74 15.46
CA ASN A 121 2.17 7.88 14.72
C ASN A 121 3.47 8.60 14.28
N ARG A 122 4.46 7.78 13.92
CA ARG A 122 5.73 8.18 13.33
C ARG A 122 5.96 7.44 12.01
N HIS A 123 4.94 7.40 11.17
CA HIS A 123 4.98 6.72 9.89
C HIS A 123 6.03 7.37 8.97
N LEU A 124 7.02 6.58 8.53
CA LEU A 124 8.09 7.05 7.65
C LEU A 124 7.51 7.50 6.30
N GLY A 125 7.94 8.66 5.81
CA GLY A 125 7.45 9.24 4.56
C GLY A 125 6.02 9.78 4.59
N ILE A 126 5.35 9.71 5.75
CA ILE A 126 3.99 10.19 5.96
C ILE A 126 3.94 11.25 7.08
N SER A 127 4.45 10.94 8.27
CA SER A 127 4.48 11.84 9.43
C SER A 127 5.90 12.30 9.79
N VAL A 128 6.90 11.50 9.46
CA VAL A 128 8.33 11.79 9.63
C VAL A 128 9.06 11.48 8.34
N ASP A 129 10.30 11.98 8.20
CA ASP A 129 11.12 11.78 7.00
C ASP A 129 11.18 10.31 6.56
N GLY A 130 11.11 10.09 5.25
CA GLY A 130 11.02 8.78 4.61
C GLY A 130 12.20 8.46 3.69
N GLY A 131 11.93 7.60 2.71
CA GLY A 131 12.92 6.89 1.92
C GLY A 131 13.30 7.51 0.58
N PHE A 132 12.79 8.67 0.18
CA PHE A 132 13.35 9.37 -0.99
C PHE A 132 14.69 10.00 -0.64
N ALA A 133 15.57 9.18 -0.11
CA ALA A 133 16.86 9.55 0.47
C ALA A 133 17.84 8.38 0.36
N SER A 134 19.14 8.69 0.52
CA SER A 134 20.18 7.65 0.58
C SER A 134 20.15 6.85 1.88
N HIS A 135 19.63 7.44 2.97
CA HIS A 135 19.58 6.80 4.29
C HIS A 135 18.28 7.15 5.01
N VAL A 136 17.88 6.28 5.93
CA VAL A 136 16.78 6.53 6.87
C VAL A 136 17.12 5.98 8.24
N LEU A 137 16.71 6.71 9.28
CA LEU A 137 16.85 6.29 10.67
C LEU A 137 15.57 5.58 11.12
N VAL A 138 15.71 4.34 11.56
CA VAL A 138 14.60 3.50 12.05
C VAL A 138 14.72 3.38 13.57
N PRO A 139 13.67 3.65 14.37
CA PRO A 139 13.78 3.78 15.81
C PRO A 139 14.06 2.48 16.57
N HIS A 140 13.80 1.31 15.96
CA HIS A 140 14.01 0.02 16.64
C HIS A 140 14.15 -1.12 15.61
N PRO A 141 15.04 -2.13 15.86
CA PRO A 141 15.25 -3.27 14.97
C PRO A 141 13.99 -4.10 14.66
N ARG A 142 12.97 -4.09 15.50
CA ARG A 142 11.72 -4.84 15.29
C ARG A 142 10.98 -4.49 14.01
N TYR A 143 11.23 -3.28 13.46
CA TYR A 143 10.63 -2.81 12.22
C TYR A 143 11.41 -3.22 10.97
N LEU A 144 12.46 -4.01 11.13
CA LEU A 144 13.33 -4.48 10.07
C LEU A 144 13.03 -5.95 9.76
N ILE A 145 12.66 -6.24 8.52
CA ILE A 145 12.26 -7.57 8.08
C ILE A 145 13.27 -8.05 7.03
N ASP A 146 13.94 -9.17 7.29
CA ASP A 146 14.83 -9.80 6.29
C ASP A 146 14.04 -10.19 5.04
N TYR A 147 14.45 -9.68 3.89
CA TYR A 147 13.80 -9.98 2.62
C TYR A 147 14.55 -10.96 1.73
N SER A 148 15.73 -11.47 2.17
CA SER A 148 16.50 -12.40 1.36
C SER A 148 15.71 -13.69 1.04
N PRO A 149 15.64 -14.18 -0.20
CA PRO A 149 16.46 -13.80 -1.37
C PRO A 149 15.78 -12.82 -2.35
N LEU A 150 14.70 -12.16 -1.96
CA LEU A 150 13.91 -11.30 -2.87
C LEU A 150 14.74 -10.11 -3.39
N SER A 151 14.26 -9.47 -4.47
CA SER A 151 14.81 -8.20 -4.91
C SER A 151 14.41 -7.06 -3.93
N PRO A 152 15.27 -6.06 -3.73
CA PRO A 152 14.94 -4.95 -2.81
C PRO A 152 13.75 -4.12 -3.30
N SER A 153 13.56 -3.95 -4.61
CA SER A 153 12.40 -3.24 -5.17
C SER A 153 11.08 -3.93 -4.84
N PHE A 154 11.04 -5.26 -4.93
CA PHE A 154 9.85 -6.03 -4.57
C PHE A 154 9.62 -6.01 -3.06
N ALA A 155 10.67 -6.20 -2.26
CA ALA A 155 10.60 -6.18 -0.80
C ALA A 155 10.09 -4.84 -0.25
N GLY A 156 10.55 -3.72 -0.80
CA GLY A 156 10.03 -2.38 -0.45
C GLY A 156 8.54 -2.25 -0.77
N ALA A 157 8.11 -2.67 -1.96
CA ALA A 157 6.70 -2.63 -2.37
C ALA A 157 5.79 -3.48 -1.48
N LEU A 158 6.30 -4.58 -0.91
CA LEU A 158 5.55 -5.40 0.06
C LEU A 158 5.20 -4.62 1.34
N MET A 159 5.98 -3.61 1.74
CA MET A 159 5.77 -2.87 2.99
C MET A 159 4.65 -1.82 2.92
N CYS A 160 4.12 -1.52 1.73
CA CYS A 160 2.96 -0.64 1.54
C CYS A 160 1.89 -1.32 0.67
N SER A 161 2.07 -1.37 -0.64
CA SER A 161 1.06 -1.90 -1.56
C SER A 161 0.75 -3.37 -1.32
N GLY A 162 1.77 -4.18 -1.04
CA GLY A 162 1.61 -5.58 -0.65
C GLY A 162 0.88 -5.73 0.67
N LEU A 163 1.35 -5.03 1.70
CA LEU A 163 0.76 -5.10 3.05
C LEU A 163 -0.70 -4.63 3.08
N THR A 164 -1.01 -3.52 2.38
CA THR A 164 -2.39 -3.03 2.26
C THR A 164 -3.30 -4.06 1.62
N ALA A 165 -2.86 -4.66 0.51
CA ALA A 165 -3.62 -5.70 -0.18
C ALA A 165 -3.76 -6.96 0.70
N TYR A 166 -2.67 -7.40 1.35
CA TYR A 166 -2.68 -8.58 2.23
C TYR A 166 -3.65 -8.41 3.39
N SER A 167 -3.56 -7.30 4.11
CA SER A 167 -4.45 -6.99 5.24
C SER A 167 -5.93 -6.97 4.83
N ALA A 168 -6.25 -6.35 3.68
CA ALA A 168 -7.61 -6.33 3.15
C ALA A 168 -8.10 -7.74 2.78
N LEU A 169 -7.29 -8.52 2.08
CA LEU A 169 -7.65 -9.86 1.62
C LEU A 169 -7.74 -10.85 2.78
N LYS A 170 -6.89 -10.72 3.80
CA LYS A 170 -6.97 -11.51 5.04
C LYS A 170 -8.33 -11.33 5.74
N ARG A 171 -8.85 -10.09 5.79
CA ARG A 171 -10.21 -9.79 6.31
C ARG A 171 -11.33 -10.40 5.48
N LEU A 172 -11.05 -10.78 4.24
CA LEU A 172 -12.01 -11.36 3.30
C LEU A 172 -11.93 -12.90 3.19
N GLN A 173 -10.90 -13.56 3.76
CA GLN A 173 -10.67 -15.00 3.59
C GLN A 173 -11.89 -15.86 3.93
N ALA A 174 -12.53 -15.60 5.08
CA ALA A 174 -13.72 -16.36 5.49
C ALA A 174 -14.91 -16.20 4.50
N HIS A 175 -15.03 -15.03 3.85
CA HIS A 175 -16.04 -14.77 2.84
C HIS A 175 -15.65 -15.38 1.49
N ALA A 176 -14.38 -15.30 1.09
CA ALA A 176 -13.86 -15.91 -0.14
C ALA A 176 -13.93 -17.45 -0.09
N ALA A 177 -13.89 -18.07 1.08
CA ALA A 177 -14.12 -19.51 1.26
C ALA A 177 -15.56 -19.92 0.93
N ARG A 178 -16.53 -19.03 1.10
CA ARG A 178 -17.96 -19.28 0.83
C ARG A 178 -18.29 -19.25 -0.67
N GLY A 179 -17.53 -18.52 -1.48
CA GLY A 179 -17.80 -18.34 -2.91
C GLY A 179 -16.82 -17.43 -3.63
N PRO A 180 -17.15 -16.98 -4.84
CA PRO A 180 -16.30 -16.14 -5.65
C PRO A 180 -15.95 -14.80 -4.96
N ALA A 181 -14.77 -14.29 -5.26
CA ALA A 181 -14.29 -12.97 -4.83
C ALA A 181 -14.15 -12.02 -6.03
N LEU A 182 -14.28 -10.70 -5.77
CA LEU A 182 -14.12 -9.63 -6.75
C LEU A 182 -13.05 -8.65 -6.29
N LEU A 183 -12.11 -8.32 -7.17
CA LEU A 183 -11.13 -7.25 -6.97
C LEU A 183 -11.45 -6.10 -7.94
N VAL A 184 -11.63 -4.89 -7.42
CA VAL A 184 -11.95 -3.69 -8.20
C VAL A 184 -10.75 -2.74 -8.20
N GLY A 185 -10.28 -2.38 -9.39
CA GLY A 185 -9.08 -1.58 -9.59
C GLY A 185 -7.81 -2.43 -9.71
N LEU A 186 -7.15 -2.36 -10.87
CA LEU A 186 -5.98 -3.14 -11.23
C LEU A 186 -4.73 -2.26 -11.41
N GLY A 187 -4.64 -1.20 -10.62
CA GLY A 187 -3.39 -0.44 -10.44
C GLY A 187 -2.33 -1.23 -9.68
N GLY A 188 -1.26 -0.57 -9.24
CA GLY A 188 -0.15 -1.23 -8.53
C GLY A 188 -0.59 -2.01 -7.28
N VAL A 189 -1.53 -1.47 -6.47
CA VAL A 189 -2.07 -2.18 -5.29
C VAL A 189 -3.00 -3.33 -5.72
N GLY A 190 -3.85 -3.12 -6.72
CA GLY A 190 -4.81 -4.13 -7.16
C GLY A 190 -4.16 -5.33 -7.84
N MET A 191 -3.13 -5.14 -8.66
CA MET A 191 -2.36 -6.24 -9.25
C MET A 191 -1.57 -7.01 -8.18
N MET A 192 -1.00 -6.32 -7.18
CA MET A 192 -0.42 -6.96 -6.01
C MET A 192 -1.50 -7.76 -5.25
N GLY A 193 -2.69 -7.18 -5.10
CA GLY A 193 -3.85 -7.85 -4.51
C GLY A 193 -4.27 -9.10 -5.27
N LEU A 194 -4.21 -9.10 -6.62
CA LEU A 194 -4.47 -10.29 -7.41
C LEU A 194 -3.47 -11.41 -7.10
N SER A 195 -2.17 -11.10 -7.11
CA SER A 195 -1.13 -12.09 -6.78
C SER A 195 -1.32 -12.68 -5.38
N ILE A 196 -1.63 -11.83 -4.38
CA ILE A 196 -1.89 -12.27 -3.01
C ILE A 196 -3.19 -13.06 -2.90
N ALA A 197 -4.27 -12.66 -3.61
CA ALA A 197 -5.53 -13.38 -3.60
C ALA A 197 -5.41 -14.79 -4.19
N LEU A 198 -4.58 -14.97 -5.20
CA LEU A 198 -4.29 -16.29 -5.79
C LEU A 198 -3.59 -17.22 -4.79
N ALA A 199 -2.78 -16.69 -3.87
CA ALA A 199 -2.16 -17.46 -2.79
C ALA A 199 -3.10 -17.73 -1.62
N LEU A 200 -4.00 -16.77 -1.29
CA LEU A 200 -4.82 -16.84 -0.07
C LEU A 200 -6.20 -17.46 -0.28
N PHE A 201 -6.79 -17.33 -1.47
CA PHE A 201 -8.18 -17.72 -1.70
C PHE A 201 -8.26 -19.10 -2.35
N PRO A 202 -9.29 -19.91 -2.02
CA PRO A 202 -9.45 -21.23 -2.58
C PRO A 202 -9.81 -21.23 -4.07
N ARG A 203 -10.18 -20.08 -4.62
CA ARG A 203 -10.54 -19.89 -6.04
C ARG A 203 -9.95 -18.58 -6.57
N PRO A 204 -9.52 -18.55 -7.84
CA PRO A 204 -9.12 -17.31 -8.49
C PRO A 204 -10.24 -16.27 -8.45
N PRO A 205 -9.94 -15.00 -8.11
CA PRO A 205 -10.95 -13.94 -8.08
C PRO A 205 -11.37 -13.52 -9.49
N VAL A 206 -12.57 -12.97 -9.63
CA VAL A 206 -12.93 -12.13 -10.75
C VAL A 206 -12.40 -10.70 -10.51
N VAL A 207 -12.09 -9.96 -11.57
CA VAL A 207 -11.50 -8.63 -11.45
C VAL A 207 -12.29 -7.60 -12.25
N ALA A 208 -12.17 -6.33 -11.89
CA ALA A 208 -12.77 -5.22 -12.65
C ALA A 208 -11.83 -4.01 -12.72
N ASP A 209 -11.66 -3.47 -13.90
CA ASP A 209 -10.96 -2.19 -14.16
C ASP A 209 -11.50 -1.57 -15.45
N ILE A 210 -11.47 -0.23 -15.56
CA ILE A 210 -11.88 0.51 -16.76
C ILE A 210 -10.87 0.35 -17.92
N ASP A 211 -9.62 0.07 -17.60
CA ASP A 211 -8.54 -0.09 -18.57
C ASP A 211 -8.49 -1.52 -19.12
N ALA A 212 -8.63 -1.65 -20.44
CA ALA A 212 -8.64 -2.95 -21.11
C ALA A 212 -7.29 -3.68 -21.01
N GLY A 213 -6.16 -2.96 -21.07
CA GLY A 213 -4.83 -3.54 -20.96
C GLY A 213 -4.57 -4.13 -19.57
N LYS A 214 -5.05 -3.44 -18.52
CA LYS A 214 -4.97 -3.95 -17.14
C LYS A 214 -5.85 -5.20 -16.95
N ARG A 215 -7.05 -5.22 -17.55
CA ARG A 215 -7.91 -6.42 -17.53
C ARG A 215 -7.23 -7.61 -18.21
N GLU A 216 -6.61 -7.39 -19.38
CA GLU A 216 -5.86 -8.43 -20.08
C GLU A 216 -4.67 -8.94 -19.26
N ALA A 217 -3.89 -8.02 -18.66
CA ALA A 217 -2.78 -8.38 -17.79
C ALA A 217 -3.22 -9.21 -16.58
N ALA A 218 -4.36 -8.87 -15.97
CA ALA A 218 -4.91 -9.61 -14.84
C ALA A 218 -5.39 -11.02 -15.24
N LEU A 219 -5.98 -11.19 -16.43
CA LEU A 219 -6.34 -12.53 -16.96
C LEU A 219 -5.09 -13.38 -17.18
N LYS A 220 -4.02 -12.80 -17.75
CA LYS A 220 -2.73 -13.49 -17.91
C LYS A 220 -2.09 -13.86 -16.57
N ALA A 221 -2.33 -13.04 -15.54
CA ALA A 221 -1.85 -13.29 -14.17
C ALA A 221 -2.70 -14.31 -13.39
N GLY A 222 -3.81 -14.84 -13.95
CA GLY A 222 -4.59 -15.90 -13.33
C GLY A 222 -5.95 -15.49 -12.78
N ALA A 223 -6.44 -14.28 -13.04
CA ALA A 223 -7.82 -13.92 -12.70
C ALA A 223 -8.83 -14.81 -13.43
N ALA A 224 -9.93 -15.21 -12.76
CA ALA A 224 -10.94 -16.09 -13.33
C ALA A 224 -11.74 -15.44 -14.48
N ALA A 225 -11.99 -14.15 -14.38
CA ALA A 225 -12.65 -13.32 -15.40
C ALA A 225 -12.36 -11.84 -15.14
N ALA A 226 -12.46 -11.01 -16.17
CA ALA A 226 -12.24 -9.58 -16.06
C ALA A 226 -13.41 -8.80 -16.67
N PHE A 227 -13.84 -7.74 -16.00
CA PHE A 227 -15.02 -6.94 -16.34
C PHE A 227 -14.68 -5.47 -16.44
N ASP A 228 -15.39 -4.75 -17.32
CA ASP A 228 -15.36 -3.30 -17.37
C ASP A 228 -16.47 -2.75 -16.45
N PRO A 229 -16.15 -2.07 -15.34
CA PRO A 229 -17.16 -1.51 -14.45
C PRO A 229 -17.95 -0.36 -15.08
N ALA A 230 -17.49 0.21 -16.21
CA ALA A 230 -18.24 1.20 -16.97
C ALA A 230 -19.34 0.57 -17.87
N ASP A 231 -19.25 -0.72 -18.16
CA ASP A 231 -20.30 -1.47 -18.84
C ASP A 231 -21.48 -1.68 -17.88
N ARG A 232 -22.67 -1.26 -18.29
CA ARG A 232 -23.91 -1.39 -17.51
C ARG A 232 -24.29 -2.85 -17.22
N GLU A 233 -23.89 -3.78 -18.08
CA GLU A 233 -24.19 -5.21 -17.93
C GLU A 233 -23.11 -5.96 -17.13
N ALA A 234 -21.93 -5.38 -16.90
CA ALA A 234 -20.82 -6.05 -16.20
C ALA A 234 -21.23 -6.61 -14.82
N ARG A 235 -21.94 -5.80 -14.03
CA ARG A 235 -22.42 -6.23 -12.70
C ARG A 235 -23.41 -7.40 -12.79
N ARG A 236 -24.34 -7.37 -13.76
CA ARG A 236 -25.27 -8.48 -14.01
C ARG A 236 -24.54 -9.73 -14.45
N ALA A 237 -23.53 -9.59 -15.32
CA ALA A 237 -22.70 -10.68 -15.77
C ALA A 237 -21.93 -11.33 -14.60
N ILE A 238 -21.36 -10.52 -13.69
CA ILE A 238 -20.74 -11.03 -12.46
C ILE A 238 -21.76 -11.82 -11.62
N VAL A 239 -22.90 -11.21 -11.30
CA VAL A 239 -23.93 -11.87 -10.48
C VAL A 239 -24.41 -13.18 -11.12
N LYS A 240 -24.58 -13.22 -12.45
CA LYS A 240 -24.97 -14.42 -13.19
C LYS A 240 -23.88 -15.49 -13.17
N SER A 241 -22.63 -15.12 -13.49
CA SER A 241 -21.49 -16.07 -13.57
C SER A 241 -21.09 -16.64 -12.21
N THR A 242 -21.37 -15.90 -11.13
CA THR A 242 -21.06 -16.30 -9.75
C THR A 242 -22.23 -16.96 -9.02
N GLY A 243 -23.36 -17.17 -9.69
CA GLY A 243 -24.53 -17.84 -9.08
C GLY A 243 -25.26 -17.01 -8.01
N GLY A 244 -25.26 -15.67 -8.12
CA GLY A 244 -25.99 -14.80 -7.19
C GLY A 244 -25.17 -13.67 -6.58
N GLY A 245 -23.94 -13.49 -7.02
CA GLY A 245 -23.02 -12.43 -6.58
C GLY A 245 -21.78 -12.98 -5.87
N VAL A 246 -20.88 -12.06 -5.50
CA VAL A 246 -19.63 -12.39 -4.81
C VAL A 246 -19.79 -12.29 -3.30
N PHE A 247 -19.14 -13.16 -2.53
CA PHE A 247 -19.15 -13.09 -1.07
C PHE A 247 -18.05 -12.17 -0.51
N ALA A 248 -16.97 -11.99 -1.25
CA ALA A 248 -15.85 -11.14 -0.90
C ALA A 248 -15.59 -10.13 -2.02
N ALA A 249 -15.45 -8.86 -1.69
CA ALA A 249 -14.99 -7.84 -2.63
C ALA A 249 -13.92 -6.96 -1.99
N CYS A 250 -12.88 -6.58 -2.77
CA CYS A 250 -11.91 -5.60 -2.36
C CYS A 250 -11.90 -4.44 -3.37
N ASP A 251 -12.08 -3.22 -2.88
CA ASP A 251 -12.01 -2.00 -3.70
C ASP A 251 -10.68 -1.29 -3.48
N PHE A 252 -9.78 -1.40 -4.45
CA PHE A 252 -8.46 -0.76 -4.48
C PHE A 252 -8.49 0.64 -5.09
N VAL A 253 -9.65 1.12 -5.53
CA VAL A 253 -9.84 2.46 -6.12
C VAL A 253 -10.30 3.45 -5.08
N GLY A 254 -11.33 3.10 -4.29
CA GLY A 254 -11.90 3.97 -3.27
C GLY A 254 -12.60 5.19 -3.84
N SER A 255 -13.43 5.01 -4.86
CA SER A 255 -14.28 6.05 -5.43
C SER A 255 -15.77 5.71 -5.28
N GLU A 256 -16.64 6.71 -5.42
CA GLU A 256 -18.08 6.51 -5.44
C GLU A 256 -18.49 5.39 -6.42
N LYS A 257 -17.97 5.44 -7.66
CA LYS A 257 -18.33 4.49 -8.72
C LYS A 257 -17.81 3.08 -8.44
N SER A 258 -16.56 2.95 -7.99
CA SER A 258 -15.96 1.64 -7.72
C SER A 258 -16.63 0.94 -6.53
N LEU A 259 -16.94 1.71 -5.47
CA LEU A 259 -17.59 1.17 -4.29
C LEU A 259 -19.06 0.81 -4.57
N ALA A 260 -19.78 1.60 -5.37
CA ALA A 260 -21.12 1.28 -5.85
C ALA A 260 -21.13 0.01 -6.73
N PHE A 261 -20.10 -0.18 -7.57
CA PHE A 261 -19.94 -1.38 -8.37
C PHE A 261 -19.69 -2.60 -7.48
N ALA A 262 -18.73 -2.52 -6.56
CA ALA A 262 -18.37 -3.60 -5.65
C ALA A 262 -19.54 -4.05 -4.76
N THR A 263 -20.21 -3.09 -4.08
CA THR A 263 -21.37 -3.38 -3.21
C THR A 263 -22.57 -3.92 -3.99
N GLY A 264 -22.76 -3.42 -5.22
CA GLY A 264 -23.82 -3.90 -6.12
C GLY A 264 -23.64 -5.36 -6.56
N ALA A 265 -22.40 -5.84 -6.67
CA ALA A 265 -22.04 -7.20 -7.04
C ALA A 265 -22.09 -8.20 -5.86
N LEU A 266 -22.23 -7.74 -4.60
CA LEU A 266 -22.27 -8.62 -3.43
C LEU A 266 -23.49 -9.54 -3.42
N ALA A 267 -23.28 -10.79 -3.07
CA ALA A 267 -24.30 -11.72 -2.63
C ALA A 267 -24.85 -11.33 -1.23
N LYS A 268 -25.93 -11.94 -0.79
CA LYS A 268 -26.42 -11.78 0.61
C LYS A 268 -25.38 -12.31 1.61
N GLY A 269 -25.08 -11.51 2.63
CA GLY A 269 -24.04 -11.80 3.61
C GLY A 269 -22.64 -11.62 3.04
N GLY A 270 -22.48 -10.86 1.96
CA GLY A 270 -21.19 -10.50 1.39
C GLY A 270 -20.54 -9.34 2.11
N LYS A 271 -19.21 -9.24 1.96
CA LYS A 271 -18.36 -8.20 2.57
C LYS A 271 -17.53 -7.51 1.50
N VAL A 272 -17.45 -6.19 1.57
CA VAL A 272 -16.47 -5.40 0.81
C VAL A 272 -15.48 -4.76 1.77
N VAL A 273 -14.20 -4.82 1.42
CA VAL A 273 -13.12 -4.06 2.08
C VAL A 273 -12.62 -2.99 1.12
N VAL A 274 -12.54 -1.76 1.61
CA VAL A 274 -12.10 -0.58 0.85
C VAL A 274 -10.70 -0.19 1.29
N THR A 275 -9.78 -0.07 0.34
CA THR A 275 -8.39 0.34 0.57
C THR A 275 -7.98 1.54 -0.26
N GLY A 276 -8.68 1.79 -1.37
CA GLY A 276 -8.39 2.88 -2.28
C GLY A 276 -8.73 4.24 -1.68
N LEU A 277 -8.01 5.28 -2.10
CA LEU A 277 -8.08 6.64 -1.57
C LEU A 277 -8.33 7.69 -2.67
N LEU A 278 -8.97 7.30 -3.80
CA LEU A 278 -9.27 8.25 -4.88
C LEU A 278 -10.23 9.34 -4.42
N GLY A 279 -11.10 9.00 -3.47
CA GLY A 279 -12.04 9.94 -2.86
C GLY A 279 -13.41 9.97 -3.53
N GLY A 280 -14.35 10.58 -2.84
CA GLY A 280 -15.75 10.71 -3.25
C GLY A 280 -16.71 10.33 -2.11
N ASN A 281 -17.96 10.72 -2.25
CA ASN A 281 -19.04 10.32 -1.35
C ASN A 281 -19.68 9.03 -1.86
N PHE A 282 -19.99 8.13 -0.95
CA PHE A 282 -20.65 6.88 -1.30
C PHE A 282 -22.04 6.81 -0.62
N PRO A 283 -23.11 7.23 -1.33
CA PRO A 283 -24.47 7.08 -0.83
C PRO A 283 -24.88 5.60 -0.93
N LEU A 284 -25.13 4.98 0.23
CA LEU A 284 -25.64 3.62 0.29
C LEU A 284 -27.01 3.62 1.01
N PRO A 285 -28.08 3.17 0.33
CA PRO A 285 -29.39 3.09 0.97
C PRO A 285 -29.38 2.15 2.18
N ALA A 286 -29.72 2.67 3.37
CA ALA A 286 -29.69 1.90 4.63
C ALA A 286 -30.46 0.59 4.55
N THR A 287 -31.61 0.57 3.85
CA THR A 287 -32.42 -0.64 3.61
C THR A 287 -31.63 -1.76 2.93
N MET A 288 -30.68 -1.41 2.03
CA MET A 288 -29.88 -2.41 1.31
C MET A 288 -28.86 -3.10 2.22
N PHE A 289 -28.37 -2.44 3.28
CA PHE A 289 -27.52 -3.10 4.27
C PHE A 289 -28.27 -4.25 4.94
N VAL A 290 -29.53 -4.00 5.33
CA VAL A 290 -30.36 -5.00 6.00
C VAL A 290 -30.76 -6.12 5.03
N LEU A 291 -31.32 -5.78 3.87
CA LEU A 291 -31.82 -6.76 2.90
C LEU A 291 -30.72 -7.66 2.32
N LYS A 292 -29.52 -7.13 2.19
CA LYS A 292 -28.35 -7.91 1.73
C LYS A 292 -27.51 -8.45 2.91
N ALA A 293 -27.78 -8.05 4.15
CA ALA A 293 -26.91 -8.37 5.31
C ALA A 293 -25.43 -8.14 4.99
N MET A 294 -25.13 -7.00 4.32
CA MET A 294 -23.79 -6.73 3.82
C MET A 294 -22.89 -6.08 4.87
N THR A 295 -21.59 -6.27 4.73
CA THR A 295 -20.57 -5.56 5.50
C THR A 295 -19.75 -4.67 4.58
N VAL A 296 -19.51 -3.42 5.00
CA VAL A 296 -18.54 -2.50 4.38
C VAL A 296 -17.50 -2.17 5.44
N GLU A 297 -16.23 -2.40 5.13
CA GLU A 297 -15.12 -2.18 6.06
C GLU A 297 -14.00 -1.43 5.35
N GLY A 298 -13.38 -0.45 6.03
CA GLY A 298 -12.14 0.19 5.58
C GLY A 298 -10.93 -0.50 6.17
N THR A 299 -9.78 -0.48 5.48
CA THR A 299 -8.49 -0.89 6.06
C THR A 299 -7.41 0.14 5.74
N LEU A 300 -6.61 0.46 6.73
CA LEU A 300 -5.46 1.35 6.62
C LEU A 300 -4.19 0.51 6.74
N THR A 301 -3.56 0.22 5.58
CA THR A 301 -2.35 -0.60 5.51
C THR A 301 -2.49 -1.95 6.26
N GLY A 302 -1.51 -2.34 7.08
CA GLY A 302 -1.57 -3.55 7.89
C GLY A 302 -0.60 -3.49 9.06
N THR A 303 -0.68 -4.49 9.93
CA THR A 303 0.13 -4.61 11.14
C THR A 303 1.55 -5.13 10.83
N LEU A 304 2.48 -4.95 11.77
CA LEU A 304 3.83 -5.53 11.69
C LEU A 304 3.79 -7.06 11.61
N GLN A 305 2.84 -7.70 12.29
CA GLN A 305 2.62 -9.14 12.18
C GLN A 305 2.23 -9.52 10.74
N GLU A 306 1.27 -8.83 10.15
CA GLU A 306 0.85 -9.07 8.75
C GLU A 306 1.98 -8.82 7.76
N ALA A 307 2.86 -7.84 8.01
CA ALA A 307 4.06 -7.61 7.18
C ALA A 307 5.03 -8.78 7.23
N ASN A 308 5.26 -9.39 8.40
CA ASN A 308 6.09 -10.58 8.53
C ASN A 308 5.46 -11.82 7.86
N GLU A 309 4.15 -12.01 8.00
CA GLU A 309 3.41 -13.10 7.33
C GLU A 309 3.51 -12.95 5.81
N LEU A 310 3.26 -11.76 5.27
CA LEU A 310 3.37 -11.47 3.84
C LEU A 310 4.80 -11.70 3.32
N MET A 311 5.81 -11.23 4.05
CA MET A 311 7.22 -11.45 3.68
C MET A 311 7.57 -12.94 3.65
N ALA A 312 7.05 -13.73 4.59
CA ALA A 312 7.25 -15.18 4.60
C ALA A 312 6.63 -15.84 3.36
N LEU A 313 5.40 -15.49 2.97
CA LEU A 313 4.76 -15.98 1.74
C LEU A 313 5.55 -15.59 0.49
N ALA A 314 6.01 -14.35 0.42
CA ALA A 314 6.81 -13.88 -0.72
C ALA A 314 8.15 -14.62 -0.82
N ARG A 315 8.84 -14.85 0.30
CA ARG A 315 10.10 -15.62 0.36
C ARG A 315 9.90 -17.10 0.01
N ALA A 316 8.74 -17.65 0.30
CA ALA A 316 8.35 -19.01 -0.12
C ALA A 316 8.00 -19.11 -1.62
N GLY A 317 7.96 -17.97 -2.35
CA GLY A 317 7.60 -17.93 -3.77
C GLY A 317 6.11 -18.01 -4.05
N GLU A 318 5.27 -17.86 -3.02
CA GLU A 318 3.81 -17.93 -3.16
C GLU A 318 3.20 -16.64 -3.74
N ILE A 319 3.94 -15.53 -3.66
CA ILE A 319 3.52 -14.24 -4.21
C ILE A 319 4.35 -13.92 -5.46
N THR A 320 3.69 -13.81 -6.60
CA THR A 320 4.34 -13.44 -7.86
C THR A 320 4.68 -11.95 -7.88
N PRO A 321 5.96 -11.57 -8.10
CA PRO A 321 6.35 -10.17 -8.21
C PRO A 321 5.66 -9.47 -9.38
N LEU A 322 5.30 -8.20 -9.18
CA LEU A 322 4.82 -7.34 -10.26
C LEU A 322 5.98 -6.77 -11.08
N PRO A 323 5.74 -6.31 -12.32
CA PRO A 323 6.69 -5.47 -13.02
C PRO A 323 7.01 -4.22 -12.22
N ILE A 324 8.29 -3.97 -11.96
CA ILE A 324 8.79 -2.80 -11.26
C ILE A 324 9.83 -2.13 -12.14
N GLU A 325 9.57 -0.88 -12.51
CA GLU A 325 10.54 -0.04 -13.21
C GLU A 325 11.47 0.61 -12.19
N GLU A 326 12.77 0.43 -12.37
CA GLU A 326 13.77 1.06 -11.52
C GLU A 326 14.24 2.38 -12.16
N ARG A 327 14.23 3.46 -11.37
CA ARG A 327 14.66 4.80 -11.78
C ARG A 327 15.66 5.37 -10.77
N PRO A 328 16.62 6.21 -11.18
CA PRO A 328 17.52 6.84 -10.21
C PRO A 328 16.75 7.72 -9.22
N LEU A 329 17.26 7.86 -8.00
CA LEU A 329 16.65 8.71 -6.95
C LEU A 329 16.38 10.15 -7.44
N ALA A 330 17.23 10.67 -8.32
CA ALA A 330 17.04 11.99 -8.95
C ALA A 330 15.75 12.10 -9.80
N ALA A 331 15.16 10.98 -10.20
CA ALA A 331 13.89 10.93 -10.92
C ALA A 331 12.66 10.89 -9.99
N ALA A 332 12.82 11.18 -8.69
CA ALA A 332 11.72 11.12 -7.71
C ALA A 332 10.53 11.99 -8.15
N GLN A 333 10.76 13.28 -8.50
CA GLN A 333 9.69 14.16 -8.98
C GLN A 333 9.06 13.65 -10.28
N GLN A 334 9.86 13.28 -11.26
CA GLN A 334 9.36 12.75 -12.53
C GLN A 334 8.50 11.50 -12.32
N SER A 335 8.86 10.66 -11.36
CA SER A 335 8.10 9.45 -11.03
C SER A 335 6.74 9.78 -10.40
N LEU A 336 6.68 10.81 -9.55
CA LEU A 336 5.41 11.33 -9.02
C LEU A 336 4.53 11.92 -10.14
N ASP A 337 5.10 12.69 -11.06
CA ASP A 337 4.38 13.28 -12.19
C ASP A 337 3.83 12.21 -13.14
N ASP A 338 4.61 11.16 -13.41
CA ASP A 338 4.16 10.03 -14.22
C ASP A 338 3.06 9.23 -13.55
N LEU A 339 3.15 9.04 -12.23
CA LEU A 339 2.12 8.37 -11.44
C LEU A 339 0.82 9.18 -11.44
N ARG A 340 0.90 10.50 -11.23
CA ARG A 340 -0.24 11.44 -11.29
C ARG A 340 -0.94 11.43 -12.65
N ALA A 341 -0.16 11.34 -13.72
CA ALA A 341 -0.66 11.28 -15.10
C ALA A 341 -1.13 9.88 -15.55
N GLY A 342 -1.05 8.86 -14.68
CA GLY A 342 -1.45 7.49 -15.00
C GLY A 342 -0.54 6.77 -16.00
N ARG A 343 0.70 7.25 -16.20
CA ARG A 343 1.66 6.67 -17.15
C ARG A 343 2.46 5.48 -16.60
N VAL A 344 2.38 5.23 -15.29
CA VAL A 344 3.07 4.11 -14.66
C VAL A 344 2.31 2.80 -14.88
N VAL A 345 2.97 1.81 -15.45
CA VAL A 345 2.48 0.42 -15.55
C VAL A 345 3.19 -0.43 -14.51
N GLY A 346 2.44 -1.07 -13.63
CA GLY A 346 3.02 -1.76 -12.47
C GLY A 346 3.44 -0.78 -11.38
N ARG A 347 4.73 -0.77 -11.02
CA ARG A 347 5.27 0.10 -9.97
C ARG A 347 6.59 0.75 -10.39
N VAL A 348 6.93 1.84 -9.72
CA VAL A 348 8.25 2.48 -9.83
C VAL A 348 8.99 2.32 -8.51
N SER A 349 10.29 2.01 -8.57
CA SER A 349 11.19 1.97 -7.44
C SER A 349 12.41 2.87 -7.71
N LEU A 350 12.70 3.76 -6.80
CA LEU A 350 13.85 4.66 -6.87
C LEU A 350 15.11 3.93 -6.37
N VAL A 351 16.18 4.03 -7.15
CA VAL A 351 17.52 3.50 -6.84
C VAL A 351 18.34 4.63 -6.22
N THR A 352 18.90 4.40 -5.05
CA THR A 352 19.69 5.42 -4.32
C THR A 352 21.17 5.30 -4.60
#